data_a1fe82f8beb06ddab5e89eb4849fa831
#
_entry.id   a1fe82f8beb06ddab5e89eb4849fa831
#
_cell.length_a   1.000
_cell.length_b   1.000
_cell.length_c   1.000
_cell.angle_alpha   90.00
_cell.angle_beta   90.00
_cell.angle_gamma   90.00
#
_symmetry.space_group_name_H-M   'P 1'
#
loop_
_entity.id
_entity.type
_entity.pdbx_description
1 polymer ?
#
loop_
_entity_poly.entity_id
_entity_poly.type
_entity_poly.pdbx_seq_one_letter_code
_entity_poly.pdbx_strand_id
1 'polypeptide(L)'
;LHGMYGEDGTIQGLFEMADIPYVGCGVFASAASMDKFYTKLVVDTLGIRQAVYVPVLAEQLEDIDEVTARVEAKLSYPVFVKPSKAGSSKGVSKADDRAALVVALKEAAKHDYKILVEETIVGREIECAVLGYGKNTKASRVGEILAAAEFYDFDAKYNNAESKTVIGADLPDGKEAEVQKDAVAIFNALDGFGLSRVDFFL
;
A
#
# COMPACT_ATOMS: atom_id res chain seq x y z
N LEU A 1 6.92 -5.54 -14.75
CA LEU A 1 7.43 -6.39 -13.68
C LEU A 1 6.70 -6.04 -12.39
N HIS A 2 6.19 -7.02 -11.65
CA HIS A 2 5.48 -6.83 -10.40
C HIS A 2 6.28 -7.41 -9.23
N GLY A 3 6.10 -6.83 -8.04
CA GLY A 3 6.65 -7.33 -6.80
C GLY A 3 8.14 -7.05 -6.61
N MET A 4 8.75 -7.88 -5.77
CA MET A 4 10.17 -7.77 -5.40
C MET A 4 11.07 -7.76 -6.64
N TYR A 5 12.08 -6.90 -6.61
CA TYR A 5 13.01 -6.57 -7.71
C TYR A 5 12.38 -5.83 -8.90
N GLY A 6 11.06 -5.92 -9.11
CA GLY A 6 10.37 -5.28 -10.24
C GLY A 6 9.81 -3.89 -9.93
N GLU A 7 9.40 -3.65 -8.66
CA GLU A 7 8.73 -2.42 -8.23
C GLU A 7 9.44 -1.71 -7.06
N ASP A 8 10.59 -2.20 -6.63
CA ASP A 8 11.31 -1.73 -5.44
C ASP A 8 12.56 -0.88 -5.73
N GLY A 9 12.75 -0.46 -6.99
CA GLY A 9 13.90 0.32 -7.43
C GLY A 9 15.09 -0.52 -7.89
N THR A 10 15.09 -1.84 -7.67
CA THR A 10 16.25 -2.69 -7.99
C THR A 10 16.46 -2.79 -9.50
N ILE A 11 15.44 -3.19 -10.26
CA ILE A 11 15.55 -3.29 -11.72
C ILE A 11 15.67 -1.90 -12.37
N GLN A 12 15.03 -0.88 -11.78
CA GLN A 12 15.15 0.50 -12.25
C GLN A 12 16.60 0.97 -12.16
N GLY A 13 17.28 0.69 -11.04
CA GLY A 13 18.70 1.02 -10.88
C GLY A 13 19.60 0.29 -11.89
N LEU A 14 19.29 -0.97 -12.23
CA LEU A 14 20.00 -1.70 -13.29
C LEU A 14 19.81 -1.04 -14.65
N PHE A 15 18.57 -0.64 -14.98
CA PHE A 15 18.27 0.03 -16.25
C PHE A 15 18.97 1.38 -16.37
N GLU A 16 18.98 2.18 -15.28
CA GLU A 16 19.68 3.46 -15.28
C GLU A 16 21.18 3.29 -15.44
N MET A 17 21.81 2.34 -14.75
CA MET A 17 23.24 2.04 -14.93
C MET A 17 23.60 1.53 -16.32
N ALA A 18 22.67 0.83 -16.97
CA ALA A 18 22.84 0.28 -18.32
C ALA A 18 22.38 1.24 -19.44
N ASP A 19 21.91 2.44 -19.11
CA ASP A 19 21.32 3.43 -20.03
C ASP A 19 20.17 2.82 -20.88
N ILE A 20 19.34 2.01 -20.25
CA ILE A 20 18.18 1.35 -20.87
C ILE A 20 16.91 2.14 -20.50
N PRO A 21 16.21 2.71 -21.48
CA PRO A 21 14.94 3.41 -21.22
C PRO A 21 13.85 2.43 -20.77
N TYR A 22 13.04 2.86 -19.80
CA TYR A 22 11.92 2.08 -19.27
C TYR A 22 10.72 2.97 -18.97
N VAL A 23 9.55 2.37 -18.84
CA VAL A 23 8.31 3.05 -18.44
C VAL A 23 8.01 2.72 -16.97
N GLY A 24 7.77 3.75 -16.18
CA GLY A 24 7.44 3.63 -14.75
C GLY A 24 8.22 4.61 -13.91
N CYS A 25 8.05 4.52 -12.61
CA CYS A 25 8.73 5.36 -11.63
C CYS A 25 10.23 5.01 -11.55
N GLY A 26 11.05 6.02 -11.26
CA GLY A 26 12.49 5.85 -11.05
C GLY A 26 12.85 5.11 -9.77
N VAL A 27 14.15 4.98 -9.50
CA VAL A 27 14.69 4.21 -8.36
C VAL A 27 14.11 4.66 -7.04
N PHE A 28 14.17 5.97 -6.75
CA PHE A 28 13.71 6.51 -5.47
C PHE A 28 12.21 6.31 -5.27
N ALA A 29 11.39 6.72 -6.24
CA ALA A 29 9.94 6.60 -6.13
C ALA A 29 9.50 5.13 -5.97
N SER A 30 10.10 4.22 -6.72
CA SER A 30 9.83 2.78 -6.63
C SER A 30 10.21 2.23 -5.24
N ALA A 31 11.42 2.54 -4.75
CA ALA A 31 11.87 2.07 -3.45
C ALA A 31 11.04 2.63 -2.28
N ALA A 32 10.70 3.92 -2.33
CA ALA A 32 9.88 4.58 -1.32
C ALA A 32 8.44 4.06 -1.33
N SER A 33 7.85 3.85 -2.52
CA SER A 33 6.48 3.36 -2.66
C SER A 33 6.33 1.89 -2.30
N MET A 34 7.38 1.06 -2.51
CA MET A 34 7.38 -0.32 -2.07
C MET A 34 7.36 -0.45 -0.53
N ASP A 35 7.97 0.50 0.18
CA ASP A 35 8.00 0.53 1.64
C ASP A 35 6.77 1.28 2.18
N LYS A 36 5.75 0.54 2.63
CA LYS A 36 4.49 1.09 3.14
C LYS A 36 4.69 2.11 4.26
N PHE A 37 5.71 1.92 5.10
CA PHE A 37 5.99 2.86 6.18
C PHE A 37 6.46 4.21 5.64
N TYR A 38 7.39 4.23 4.67
CA TYR A 38 7.84 5.49 4.08
C TYR A 38 6.76 6.15 3.21
N THR A 39 5.97 5.35 2.48
CA THR A 39 4.79 5.88 1.78
C THR A 39 3.86 6.61 2.76
N LYS A 40 3.55 5.99 3.90
CA LYS A 40 2.67 6.60 4.92
C LYS A 40 3.26 7.90 5.51
N LEU A 41 4.56 7.94 5.78
CA LEU A 41 5.21 9.16 6.25
C LEU A 41 5.09 10.32 5.24
N VAL A 42 5.23 10.02 3.95
CA VAL A 42 5.04 11.03 2.90
C VAL A 42 3.58 11.48 2.84
N VAL A 43 2.63 10.54 2.86
CA VAL A 43 1.18 10.85 2.83
C VAL A 43 0.75 11.66 4.05
N ASP A 44 1.31 11.40 5.24
CA ASP A 44 1.07 12.21 6.45
C ASP A 44 1.43 13.69 6.24
N THR A 45 2.51 13.98 5.49
CA THR A 45 2.92 15.37 5.21
C THR A 45 1.93 16.12 4.30
N LEU A 46 1.12 15.39 3.53
CA LEU A 46 0.12 15.96 2.65
C LEU A 46 -1.23 16.22 3.35
N GLY A 47 -1.40 15.71 4.58
CA GLY A 47 -2.65 15.78 5.31
C GLY A 47 -3.78 14.94 4.68
N ILE A 48 -3.44 13.99 3.81
CA ILE A 48 -4.38 13.04 3.21
C ILE A 48 -4.69 11.96 4.24
N ARG A 49 -5.99 11.67 4.44
CA ARG A 49 -6.41 10.64 5.38
C ARG A 49 -5.93 9.27 4.94
N GLN A 50 -5.38 8.53 5.88
CA GLN A 50 -4.96 7.14 5.71
C GLN A 50 -5.25 6.32 6.96
N ALA A 51 -5.16 4.99 6.86
CA ALA A 51 -5.31 4.10 8.01
C ALA A 51 -4.33 4.49 9.13
N VAL A 52 -4.84 4.58 10.36
CA VAL A 52 -3.99 4.74 11.54
C VAL A 52 -3.09 3.52 11.66
N TYR A 53 -1.83 3.72 11.98
CA TYR A 53 -0.85 2.64 11.96
C TYR A 53 0.15 2.72 13.11
N VAL A 54 0.71 1.57 13.46
CA VAL A 54 1.81 1.41 14.42
C VAL A 54 2.94 0.66 13.72
N PRO A 55 4.13 1.27 13.55
CA PRO A 55 5.29 0.58 13.02
C PRO A 55 5.91 -0.30 14.11
N VAL A 56 6.38 -1.48 13.71
CA VAL A 56 7.05 -2.46 14.57
C VAL A 56 8.29 -2.97 13.83
N LEU A 57 9.42 -3.04 14.53
CA LEU A 57 10.62 -3.70 14.02
C LEU A 57 10.67 -5.15 14.54
N ALA A 58 11.16 -6.07 13.74
CA ALA A 58 11.22 -7.49 14.09
C ALA A 58 12.00 -7.74 15.40
N GLU A 59 13.06 -6.97 15.67
CA GLU A 59 13.84 -7.04 16.92
C GLU A 59 13.01 -6.66 18.16
N GLN A 60 12.00 -5.80 18.03
CA GLN A 60 11.11 -5.42 19.14
C GLN A 60 10.21 -6.58 19.60
N LEU A 61 10.06 -7.63 18.79
CA LEU A 61 9.26 -8.81 19.15
C LEU A 61 9.90 -9.65 20.25
N GLU A 62 11.12 -9.34 20.68
CA GLU A 62 11.72 -9.89 21.90
C GLU A 62 10.92 -9.52 23.15
N ASP A 63 10.30 -8.32 23.18
CA ASP A 63 9.30 -7.90 24.17
C ASP A 63 7.92 -7.76 23.52
N ILE A 64 7.30 -8.91 23.25
CA ILE A 64 6.02 -8.98 22.55
C ILE A 64 4.89 -8.32 23.34
N ASP A 65 4.96 -8.30 24.68
CA ASP A 65 3.96 -7.69 25.54
C ASP A 65 4.00 -6.16 25.44
N GLU A 66 5.19 -5.56 25.38
CA GLU A 66 5.35 -4.13 25.13
C GLU A 66 4.80 -3.76 23.75
N VAL A 67 5.15 -4.53 22.72
CA VAL A 67 4.67 -4.28 21.34
C VAL A 67 3.15 -4.35 21.25
N THR A 68 2.55 -5.40 21.81
CA THR A 68 1.09 -5.55 21.76
C THR A 68 0.39 -4.47 22.56
N ALA A 69 0.89 -4.08 23.73
CA ALA A 69 0.34 -2.99 24.52
C ALA A 69 0.40 -1.64 23.75
N ARG A 70 1.51 -1.36 23.05
CA ARG A 70 1.67 -0.17 22.21
C ARG A 70 0.68 -0.15 21.06
N VAL A 71 0.43 -1.29 20.42
CA VAL A 71 -0.58 -1.42 19.36
C VAL A 71 -1.97 -1.15 19.91
N GLU A 72 -2.35 -1.81 21.01
CA GLU A 72 -3.68 -1.71 21.66
C GLU A 72 -3.95 -0.32 22.24
N ALA A 73 -2.92 0.42 22.62
CA ALA A 73 -3.06 1.82 23.04
C ALA A 73 -3.49 2.76 21.89
N LYS A 74 -3.28 2.36 20.63
CA LYS A 74 -3.53 3.20 19.47
C LYS A 74 -4.62 2.65 18.54
N LEU A 75 -4.79 1.34 18.46
CA LEU A 75 -5.68 0.65 17.52
C LEU A 75 -6.65 -0.26 18.25
N SER A 76 -7.84 -0.40 17.69
CA SER A 76 -8.86 -1.37 18.14
C SER A 76 -8.91 -2.56 17.19
N TYR A 77 -9.17 -3.75 17.72
CA TYR A 77 -9.37 -4.94 16.90
C TYR A 77 -10.68 -4.88 16.08
N PRO A 78 -10.72 -5.49 14.90
CA PRO A 78 -9.62 -6.18 14.22
C PRO A 78 -8.59 -5.23 13.63
N VAL A 79 -7.34 -5.69 13.53
CA VAL A 79 -6.24 -4.96 12.90
C VAL A 79 -5.63 -5.77 11.76
N PHE A 80 -4.98 -5.09 10.80
CA PHE A 80 -4.18 -5.74 9.77
C PHE A 80 -2.69 -5.62 10.06
N VAL A 81 -1.98 -6.73 10.00
CA VAL A 81 -0.52 -6.81 10.15
C VAL A 81 0.09 -7.06 8.78
N LYS A 82 1.03 -6.22 8.39
CA LYS A 82 1.61 -6.22 7.03
C LYS A 82 3.13 -6.06 7.09
N PRO A 83 3.92 -6.87 6.37
CA PRO A 83 5.31 -6.54 6.10
C PRO A 83 5.40 -5.23 5.33
N SER A 84 6.35 -4.37 5.64
CA SER A 84 6.44 -3.04 5.01
C SER A 84 6.76 -3.13 3.52
N LYS A 85 7.70 -4.00 3.13
CA LYS A 85 8.21 -4.13 1.75
C LYS A 85 7.69 -5.35 0.99
N ALA A 86 6.56 -5.92 1.38
CA ALA A 86 5.99 -7.04 0.64
C ALA A 86 4.86 -6.57 -0.28
N GLY A 87 4.92 -6.98 -1.53
CA GLY A 87 3.85 -6.78 -2.52
C GLY A 87 2.81 -7.91 -2.49
N SER A 88 1.73 -7.75 -3.28
CA SER A 88 0.73 -8.78 -3.54
C SER A 88 0.14 -9.45 -2.30
N SER A 89 -0.09 -8.71 -1.23
CA SER A 89 -0.63 -9.18 0.07
C SER A 89 0.18 -10.30 0.74
N LYS A 90 1.43 -10.55 0.34
CA LYS A 90 2.27 -11.58 0.93
C LYS A 90 2.59 -11.24 2.38
N GLY A 91 2.32 -12.20 3.29
CA GLY A 91 2.57 -12.01 4.73
C GLY A 91 1.59 -11.05 5.43
N VAL A 92 0.51 -10.65 4.76
CA VAL A 92 -0.56 -9.84 5.36
C VAL A 92 -1.52 -10.76 6.11
N SER A 93 -1.85 -10.38 7.34
CA SER A 93 -2.78 -11.12 8.21
C SER A 93 -3.74 -10.17 8.92
N LYS A 94 -4.99 -10.59 9.07
CA LYS A 94 -5.97 -9.95 9.95
C LYS A 94 -5.83 -10.56 11.35
N ALA A 95 -5.89 -9.73 12.36
CA ALA A 95 -5.88 -10.16 13.75
C ALA A 95 -7.11 -9.61 14.47
N ASP A 96 -7.93 -10.51 15.00
CA ASP A 96 -9.19 -10.16 15.66
C ASP A 96 -9.02 -9.97 17.19
N ASP A 97 -7.87 -10.37 17.73
CA ASP A 97 -7.51 -10.25 19.14
C ASP A 97 -5.99 -10.24 19.35
N ARG A 98 -5.54 -10.09 20.61
CA ARG A 98 -4.11 -10.09 20.99
C ARG A 98 -3.39 -11.39 20.60
N ALA A 99 -4.03 -12.54 20.75
CA ALA A 99 -3.38 -13.81 20.43
C ALA A 99 -3.11 -13.93 18.92
N ALA A 100 -4.08 -13.55 18.11
CA ALA A 100 -3.95 -13.46 16.65
C ALA A 100 -2.91 -12.42 16.25
N LEU A 101 -2.86 -11.25 16.92
CA LEU A 101 -1.85 -10.21 16.67
C LEU A 101 -0.43 -10.74 16.87
N VAL A 102 -0.17 -11.46 17.96
CA VAL A 102 1.14 -12.07 18.24
C VAL A 102 1.57 -13.03 17.12
N VAL A 103 0.64 -13.86 16.64
CA VAL A 103 0.90 -14.80 15.54
C VAL A 103 1.19 -14.03 14.25
N ALA A 104 0.36 -13.04 13.92
CA ALA A 104 0.49 -12.22 12.72
C ALA A 104 1.81 -11.43 12.69
N LEU A 105 2.24 -10.84 13.82
CA LEU A 105 3.52 -10.14 13.93
C LEU A 105 4.71 -11.07 13.65
N LYS A 106 4.71 -12.27 14.26
CA LYS A 106 5.75 -13.27 14.04
C LYS A 106 5.79 -13.78 12.60
N GLU A 107 4.62 -13.89 11.95
CA GLU A 107 4.55 -14.27 10.54
C GLU A 107 5.07 -13.17 9.63
N ALA A 108 4.63 -11.92 9.82
CA ALA A 108 5.10 -10.78 9.04
C ALA A 108 6.61 -10.55 9.16
N ALA A 109 7.20 -10.79 10.34
CA ALA A 109 8.64 -10.70 10.58
C ALA A 109 9.48 -11.67 9.73
N LYS A 110 8.90 -12.77 9.22
CA LYS A 110 9.59 -13.67 8.30
C LYS A 110 9.77 -13.09 6.89
N HIS A 111 9.01 -12.05 6.56
CA HIS A 111 8.96 -11.45 5.24
C HIS A 111 9.66 -10.09 5.17
N ASP A 112 9.67 -9.34 6.27
CA ASP A 112 10.39 -8.05 6.39
C ASP A 112 10.74 -7.78 7.86
N TYR A 113 11.87 -7.13 8.08
CA TYR A 113 12.25 -6.68 9.43
C TYR A 113 11.38 -5.53 9.94
N LYS A 114 10.69 -4.81 9.04
CA LYS A 114 9.76 -3.73 9.33
C LYS A 114 8.32 -4.15 9.07
N ILE A 115 7.48 -4.00 10.06
CA ILE A 115 6.10 -4.43 10.07
C ILE A 115 5.21 -3.21 10.32
N LEU A 116 4.06 -3.16 9.69
CA LEU A 116 2.99 -2.21 10.00
C LEU A 116 1.79 -2.94 10.57
N VAL A 117 1.27 -2.44 11.67
CA VAL A 117 -0.04 -2.80 12.18
C VAL A 117 -0.99 -1.65 11.90
N GLU A 118 -2.07 -1.90 11.19
CA GLU A 118 -3.02 -0.89 10.72
C GLU A 118 -4.42 -1.16 11.24
N GLU A 119 -5.19 -0.09 11.47
CA GLU A 119 -6.62 -0.22 11.68
C GLU A 119 -7.30 -0.88 10.47
N THR A 120 -8.39 -1.59 10.74
CA THR A 120 -9.23 -2.13 9.68
C THR A 120 -10.11 -1.03 9.10
N ILE A 121 -9.96 -0.78 7.80
CA ILE A 121 -10.87 0.09 7.05
C ILE A 121 -11.89 -0.82 6.35
N VAL A 122 -13.16 -0.54 6.55
CA VAL A 122 -14.26 -1.14 5.81
C VAL A 122 -14.76 -0.13 4.79
N GLY A 123 -14.62 -0.46 3.51
CA GLY A 123 -14.96 0.46 2.44
C GLY A 123 -14.78 -0.19 1.06
N ARG A 124 -15.15 0.55 0.03
CA ARG A 124 -14.95 0.15 -1.37
C ARG A 124 -13.47 0.33 -1.73
N GLU A 125 -12.85 -0.68 -2.32
CA GLU A 125 -11.50 -0.54 -2.91
C GLU A 125 -11.60 0.17 -4.24
N ILE A 126 -10.94 1.32 -4.35
CA ILE A 126 -10.87 2.11 -5.58
C ILE A 126 -9.42 2.40 -5.94
N GLU A 127 -9.16 2.53 -7.23
CA GLU A 127 -7.81 2.75 -7.75
C GLU A 127 -7.79 3.89 -8.77
N CYS A 128 -6.68 4.64 -8.79
CA CYS A 128 -6.47 5.71 -9.72
C CYS A 128 -5.07 5.61 -10.34
N ALA A 129 -4.99 5.49 -11.66
CA ALA A 129 -3.71 5.56 -12.35
C ALA A 129 -3.26 7.02 -12.49
N VAL A 130 -1.97 7.24 -12.35
CA VAL A 130 -1.35 8.56 -12.50
C VAL A 130 -0.25 8.47 -13.56
N LEU A 131 -0.28 9.37 -14.51
CA LEU A 131 0.67 9.42 -15.63
C LEU A 131 1.29 10.81 -15.73
N GLY A 132 2.59 10.87 -15.90
CA GLY A 132 3.30 12.11 -16.22
C GLY A 132 4.48 12.40 -15.32
N TYR A 133 4.78 13.70 -15.17
CA TYR A 133 5.85 14.22 -14.33
C TYR A 133 5.57 15.68 -13.97
N GLY A 134 5.75 16.05 -12.70
CA GLY A 134 5.61 17.42 -12.20
C GLY A 134 4.28 18.06 -12.62
N LYS A 135 4.30 19.23 -13.23
CA LYS A 135 3.09 19.96 -13.65
C LYS A 135 2.29 19.28 -14.78
N ASN A 136 2.86 18.30 -15.45
CA ASN A 136 2.19 17.57 -16.53
C ASN A 136 1.58 16.25 -16.04
N THR A 137 1.57 16.02 -14.72
CA THR A 137 0.96 14.84 -14.11
C THR A 137 -0.57 14.86 -14.29
N LYS A 138 -1.13 13.73 -14.69
CA LYS A 138 -2.57 13.54 -14.91
C LYS A 138 -3.04 12.26 -14.24
N ALA A 139 -4.22 12.32 -13.64
CA ALA A 139 -4.93 11.15 -13.12
C ALA A 139 -5.89 10.57 -14.15
N SER A 140 -6.09 9.26 -14.12
CA SER A 140 -7.12 8.56 -14.89
C SER A 140 -8.52 8.78 -14.29
N ARG A 141 -9.55 8.22 -14.93
CA ARG A 141 -10.80 7.89 -14.25
C ARG A 141 -10.51 6.92 -13.10
N VAL A 142 -11.32 7.01 -12.04
CA VAL A 142 -11.22 6.11 -10.91
C VAL A 142 -11.85 4.75 -11.25
N GLY A 143 -11.10 3.68 -11.00
CA GLY A 143 -11.61 2.32 -11.08
C GLY A 143 -12.05 1.80 -9.72
N GLU A 144 -12.86 0.76 -9.70
CA GLU A 144 -13.27 0.05 -8.47
C GLU A 144 -12.93 -1.44 -8.60
N ILE A 145 -12.41 -1.99 -7.52
CA ILE A 145 -12.15 -3.42 -7.41
C ILE A 145 -13.32 -4.08 -6.69
N LEU A 146 -14.09 -4.87 -7.42
CA LEU A 146 -15.15 -5.71 -6.87
C LEU A 146 -14.52 -7.03 -6.46
N ALA A 147 -14.11 -7.14 -5.19
CA ALA A 147 -13.51 -8.35 -4.66
C ALA A 147 -14.57 -9.45 -4.48
N ALA A 148 -14.23 -10.68 -4.84
CA ALA A 148 -15.09 -11.84 -4.65
C ALA A 148 -15.10 -12.37 -3.21
N ALA A 149 -14.27 -11.82 -2.31
CA ALA A 149 -14.12 -12.22 -0.91
C ALA A 149 -14.05 -11.01 0.01
N GLU A 150 -14.35 -11.20 1.30
CA GLU A 150 -14.25 -10.16 2.35
C GLU A 150 -12.87 -9.51 2.44
N PHE A 151 -11.83 -10.20 2.00
CA PHE A 151 -10.46 -9.71 1.95
C PHE A 151 -9.85 -10.01 0.58
N TYR A 152 -9.36 -8.96 -0.09
CA TYR A 152 -8.70 -9.05 -1.40
C TYR A 152 -7.24 -9.50 -1.23
N ASP A 153 -7.07 -10.77 -0.83
CA ASP A 153 -5.77 -11.40 -0.63
C ASP A 153 -5.11 -11.83 -1.96
N PHE A 154 -3.97 -12.53 -1.86
CA PHE A 154 -3.24 -13.00 -3.02
C PHE A 154 -4.09 -13.92 -3.92
N ASP A 155 -4.86 -14.82 -3.33
CA ASP A 155 -5.71 -15.76 -4.08
C ASP A 155 -6.87 -15.03 -4.77
N ALA A 156 -7.50 -14.07 -4.10
CA ALA A 156 -8.52 -13.21 -4.69
C ALA A 156 -7.96 -12.33 -5.83
N LYS A 157 -6.71 -11.89 -5.73
CA LYS A 157 -6.05 -11.05 -6.75
C LYS A 157 -5.67 -11.79 -8.04
N TYR A 158 -5.22 -13.03 -7.93
CA TYR A 158 -4.58 -13.74 -9.04
C TYR A 158 -5.28 -15.05 -9.45
N ASN A 159 -6.00 -15.67 -8.54
CA ASN A 159 -6.58 -17.00 -8.74
C ASN A 159 -8.11 -17.01 -8.77
N ASN A 160 -8.78 -15.93 -8.35
CA ASN A 160 -10.24 -15.87 -8.32
C ASN A 160 -10.77 -15.08 -9.53
N ALA A 161 -11.34 -15.81 -10.49
CA ALA A 161 -11.93 -15.25 -11.71
C ALA A 161 -13.19 -14.38 -11.47
N GLU A 162 -13.73 -14.36 -10.25
CA GLU A 162 -14.91 -13.55 -9.88
C GLU A 162 -14.56 -12.11 -9.47
N SER A 163 -13.30 -11.82 -9.16
CA SER A 163 -12.84 -10.46 -8.92
C SER A 163 -12.85 -9.65 -10.22
N LYS A 164 -13.49 -8.49 -10.21
CA LYS A 164 -13.66 -7.62 -11.39
C LYS A 164 -13.18 -6.22 -11.10
N THR A 165 -12.50 -5.63 -12.08
CA THR A 165 -12.20 -4.17 -12.07
C THR A 165 -13.23 -3.46 -12.94
N VAL A 166 -13.87 -2.45 -12.38
CA VAL A 166 -14.82 -1.57 -13.09
C VAL A 166 -14.14 -0.25 -13.37
N ILE A 167 -13.97 0.11 -14.63
CA ILE A 167 -13.41 1.41 -15.04
C ILE A 167 -14.52 2.46 -15.00
N GLY A 168 -14.27 3.57 -14.31
CA GLY A 168 -15.26 4.62 -14.07
C GLY A 168 -16.23 4.19 -12.96
N ALA A 169 -15.70 4.04 -11.75
CA ALA A 169 -16.50 3.71 -10.57
C ALA A 169 -17.65 4.72 -10.37
N ASP A 170 -18.80 4.21 -9.94
CA ASP A 170 -19.94 5.06 -9.53
C ASP A 170 -19.65 5.63 -8.13
N LEU A 171 -19.20 6.87 -8.09
CA LEU A 171 -18.76 7.56 -6.88
C LEU A 171 -19.73 8.71 -6.53
N PRO A 172 -19.86 9.05 -5.24
CA PRO A 172 -20.58 10.26 -4.84
C PRO A 172 -20.04 11.52 -5.52
N ASP A 173 -20.89 12.52 -5.70
CA ASP A 173 -20.55 13.78 -6.33
C ASP A 173 -19.27 14.41 -5.73
N GLY A 174 -18.33 14.76 -6.60
CA GLY A 174 -17.06 15.37 -6.24
C GLY A 174 -15.96 14.39 -5.76
N LYS A 175 -16.30 13.14 -5.42
CA LYS A 175 -15.32 12.18 -4.91
C LYS A 175 -14.29 11.75 -5.95
N GLU A 176 -14.67 11.59 -7.21
CA GLU A 176 -13.70 11.29 -8.26
C GLU A 176 -12.62 12.37 -8.35
N ALA A 177 -13.04 13.65 -8.32
CA ALA A 177 -12.09 14.76 -8.37
C ALA A 177 -11.18 14.84 -7.13
N GLU A 178 -11.71 14.53 -5.94
CA GLU A 178 -10.93 14.44 -4.70
C GLU A 178 -9.86 13.33 -4.80
N VAL A 179 -10.26 12.11 -5.18
CA VAL A 179 -9.35 10.98 -5.35
C VAL A 179 -8.26 11.26 -6.40
N GLN A 180 -8.63 11.85 -7.55
CA GLN A 180 -7.69 12.24 -8.59
C GLN A 180 -6.67 13.27 -8.09
N LYS A 181 -7.13 14.27 -7.34
CA LYS A 181 -6.27 15.30 -6.73
C LYS A 181 -5.28 14.67 -5.75
N ASP A 182 -5.77 13.80 -4.88
CA ASP A 182 -4.95 13.14 -3.86
C ASP A 182 -3.94 12.17 -4.50
N ALA A 183 -4.37 11.40 -5.50
CA ALA A 183 -3.47 10.52 -6.26
C ALA A 183 -2.31 11.29 -6.92
N VAL A 184 -2.60 12.43 -7.55
CA VAL A 184 -1.58 13.29 -8.15
C VAL A 184 -0.66 13.90 -7.09
N ALA A 185 -1.20 14.30 -5.93
CA ALA A 185 -0.41 14.85 -4.84
C ALA A 185 0.56 13.81 -4.26
N ILE A 186 0.08 12.58 -4.01
CA ILE A 186 0.90 11.46 -3.52
C ILE A 186 1.98 11.10 -4.53
N PHE A 187 1.62 10.96 -5.81
CA PHE A 187 2.56 10.65 -6.88
C PHE A 187 3.70 11.67 -6.96
N ASN A 188 3.37 12.96 -6.96
CA ASN A 188 4.37 14.02 -7.03
C ASN A 188 5.23 14.10 -5.76
N ALA A 189 4.65 13.87 -4.57
CA ALA A 189 5.39 13.89 -3.31
C ALA A 189 6.38 12.73 -3.18
N LEU A 190 6.11 11.61 -3.84
CA LEU A 190 6.99 10.45 -3.93
C LEU A 190 7.97 10.52 -5.12
N ASP A 191 8.08 11.68 -5.78
CA ASP A 191 8.91 11.89 -6.98
C ASP A 191 8.54 10.94 -8.12
N GLY A 192 7.24 10.71 -8.30
CA GLY A 192 6.70 9.82 -9.32
C GLY A 192 7.02 10.29 -10.73
N PHE A 193 7.32 9.34 -11.60
CA PHE A 193 7.62 9.56 -13.00
C PHE A 193 6.96 8.48 -13.88
N GLY A 194 6.51 8.85 -15.05
CA GLY A 194 5.92 7.92 -16.02
C GLY A 194 4.53 7.47 -15.56
N LEU A 195 4.41 6.27 -14.99
CA LEU A 195 3.12 5.67 -14.64
C LEU A 195 3.18 5.01 -13.27
N SER A 196 2.14 5.23 -12.47
CA SER A 196 1.89 4.52 -11.22
C SER A 196 0.39 4.37 -10.97
N ARG A 197 0.00 3.52 -10.01
CA ARG A 197 -1.36 3.39 -9.51
C ARG A 197 -1.38 3.73 -8.02
N VAL A 198 -2.40 4.45 -7.60
CA VAL A 198 -2.65 4.79 -6.21
C VAL A 198 -3.98 4.20 -5.79
N ASP A 199 -3.98 3.40 -4.75
CA ASP A 199 -5.14 2.66 -4.27
C ASP A 199 -5.71 3.33 -3.01
N PHE A 200 -7.04 3.36 -2.91
CA PHE A 200 -7.76 4.01 -1.82
C PHE A 200 -8.90 3.13 -1.32
N PHE A 201 -9.34 3.42 -0.10
CA PHE A 201 -10.64 3.00 0.43
C PHE A 201 -11.60 4.20 0.48
N LEU A 202 -12.85 3.96 0.07
CA LEU A 202 -13.94 4.93 0.08
C LEU A 202 -15.03 4.50 1.05
#